data_313812d693865ae0e2784656251aab98
#
_entry.id   313812d693865ae0e2784656251aab98
#
_cell.length_a   1.000
_cell.length_b   1.000
_cell.length_c   1.000
_cell.angle_alpha   90.00
_cell.angle_beta   90.00
_cell.angle_gamma   90.00
#
_symmetry.space_group_name_H-M   'P 1'
#
loop_
_entity.id
_entity.type
_entity.pdbx_description
1 polymer ?
#
loop_
_entity_poly.entity_id
_entity_poly.type
_entity_poly.pdbx_seq_one_letter_code
_entity_poly.pdbx_strand_id
1 'polypeptide(L)'
;MTEVLIKIIEQLEEDIVFGRRRPRERLVEEDLVTQFNAKKHIIRQALNDLERMGLVKKIRNKGAMVRDYSPKDVRQIFSIRELLEAEAARHIPLPVDPNFLDALEDVFAKHDEAVDHGDLHQAFRTNIKFHQVLFSACGNPYLVEAIEKLALKAHAIRFYSLADPTLLHKARDDHRRMIDAIRSGDREALIEVCIEHLQPAKHAYISAHEKFIRPPLLNAE
;
A
#
# COMPACT_ATOMS: atom_id res chain seq x y z
N MET A 1 19.71 4.72 9.57
CA MET A 1 19.87 3.69 8.49
C MET A 1 20.88 4.20 7.48
N THR A 2 21.68 3.32 6.89
CA THR A 2 22.59 3.73 5.81
C THR A 2 21.79 3.95 4.52
N GLU A 3 22.20 4.89 3.66
CA GLU A 3 21.54 5.18 2.37
C GLU A 3 21.41 3.93 1.49
N VAL A 4 22.42 3.06 1.49
CA VAL A 4 22.41 1.79 0.77
C VAL A 4 21.28 0.86 1.26
N LEU A 5 21.07 0.77 2.58
CA LEU A 5 20.01 -0.06 3.15
C LEU A 5 18.61 0.44 2.73
N ILE A 6 18.41 1.76 2.76
CA ILE A 6 17.13 2.37 2.36
C ILE A 6 16.84 2.05 0.89
N LYS A 7 17.80 2.28 0.00
CA LYS A 7 17.66 1.98 -1.45
C LYS A 7 17.33 0.51 -1.73
N ILE A 8 17.94 -0.42 -0.98
CA ILE A 8 17.65 -1.86 -1.15
C ILE A 8 16.21 -2.18 -0.71
N ILE A 9 15.77 -1.62 0.43
CA ILE A 9 14.40 -1.83 0.92
C ILE A 9 13.40 -1.27 -0.08
N GLU A 10 13.57 -0.03 -0.54
CA GLU A 10 12.69 0.63 -1.50
C GLU A 10 12.62 -0.13 -2.83
N GLN A 11 13.76 -0.57 -3.35
CA GLN A 11 13.80 -1.33 -4.60
C GLN A 11 13.09 -2.68 -4.48
N LEU A 12 13.34 -3.42 -3.39
CA LEU A 12 12.68 -4.72 -3.17
C LEU A 12 11.19 -4.57 -2.87
N GLU A 13 10.79 -3.53 -2.14
CA GLU A 13 9.38 -3.19 -1.94
C GLU A 13 8.69 -2.96 -3.29
N GLU A 14 9.27 -2.13 -4.15
CA GLU A 14 8.74 -1.85 -5.48
C GLU A 14 8.73 -3.07 -6.39
N ASP A 15 9.78 -3.90 -6.33
CA ASP A 15 9.82 -5.16 -7.09
C ASP A 15 8.65 -6.09 -6.71
N ILE A 16 8.25 -6.08 -5.45
CA ILE A 16 7.09 -6.84 -4.96
C ILE A 16 5.78 -6.16 -5.38
N VAL A 17 5.66 -4.86 -5.13
CA VAL A 17 4.45 -4.07 -5.43
C VAL A 17 4.13 -4.04 -6.92
N PHE A 18 5.15 -4.00 -7.79
CA PHE A 18 4.97 -4.02 -9.26
C PHE A 18 5.06 -5.42 -9.88
N GLY A 19 5.08 -6.48 -9.05
CA GLY A 19 5.04 -7.87 -9.51
C GLY A 19 6.31 -8.38 -10.18
N ARG A 20 7.42 -7.62 -10.14
CA ARG A 20 8.73 -8.07 -10.58
C ARG A 20 9.25 -9.22 -9.69
N ARG A 21 8.82 -9.24 -8.42
CA ARG A 21 8.95 -10.37 -7.49
C ARG A 21 7.57 -10.93 -7.19
N ARG A 22 7.34 -12.17 -7.57
CA ARG A 22 6.01 -12.80 -7.48
C ARG A 22 5.71 -13.30 -6.07
N PRO A 23 4.43 -13.39 -5.66
CA PRO A 23 4.04 -14.08 -4.44
C PRO A 23 4.67 -15.49 -4.37
N ARG A 24 5.17 -15.87 -3.19
CA ARG A 24 5.92 -17.11 -2.92
C ARG A 24 7.30 -17.21 -3.57
N GLU A 25 7.75 -16.19 -4.30
CA GLU A 25 9.11 -16.18 -4.84
C GLU A 25 10.13 -16.14 -3.72
N ARG A 26 11.20 -16.94 -3.87
CA ARG A 26 12.27 -17.01 -2.88
C ARG A 26 13.32 -15.94 -3.15
N LEU A 27 13.64 -15.19 -2.12
CA LEU A 27 14.70 -14.18 -2.10
C LEU A 27 15.93 -14.80 -1.42
N VAL A 28 16.93 -15.20 -2.21
CA VAL A 28 18.17 -15.81 -1.72
C VAL A 28 19.16 -14.72 -1.35
N GLU A 29 19.77 -14.80 -0.14
CA GLU A 29 20.70 -13.77 0.33
C GLU A 29 21.90 -13.56 -0.60
N GLU A 30 22.47 -14.63 -1.15
CA GLU A 30 23.62 -14.57 -2.04
C GLU A 30 23.31 -13.88 -3.37
N ASP A 31 22.13 -14.14 -3.93
CA ASP A 31 21.67 -13.49 -5.17
C ASP A 31 21.48 -11.99 -4.95
N LEU A 32 20.89 -11.61 -3.81
CA LEU A 32 20.69 -10.20 -3.45
C LEU A 32 22.03 -9.49 -3.15
N VAL A 33 23.00 -10.17 -2.53
CA VAL A 33 24.36 -9.65 -2.34
C VAL A 33 24.98 -9.30 -3.69
N THR A 34 24.84 -10.17 -4.68
CA THR A 34 25.36 -9.95 -6.04
C THR A 34 24.58 -8.84 -6.75
N GLN A 35 23.24 -8.89 -6.70
CA GLN A 35 22.36 -7.93 -7.38
C GLN A 35 22.60 -6.49 -6.90
N PHE A 36 22.74 -6.29 -5.58
CA PHE A 36 22.87 -4.95 -4.97
C PHE A 36 24.32 -4.55 -4.70
N ASN A 37 25.28 -5.43 -5.00
CA ASN A 37 26.69 -5.25 -4.64
C ASN A 37 26.84 -4.79 -3.18
N ALA A 38 26.12 -5.42 -2.27
CA ALA A 38 26.01 -5.04 -0.88
C ALA A 38 26.52 -6.13 0.06
N LYS A 39 27.00 -5.74 1.24
CA LYS A 39 27.46 -6.70 2.24
C LYS A 39 26.31 -7.56 2.77
N LYS A 40 26.54 -8.84 3.05
CA LYS A 40 25.54 -9.82 3.50
C LYS A 40 24.73 -9.35 4.71
N HIS A 41 25.35 -8.64 5.66
CA HIS A 41 24.62 -8.12 6.84
C HIS A 41 23.61 -7.01 6.46
N ILE A 42 23.89 -6.19 5.44
CA ILE A 42 22.96 -5.16 4.93
C ILE A 42 21.76 -5.84 4.28
N ILE A 43 21.99 -6.89 3.45
CA ILE A 43 20.90 -7.67 2.85
C ILE A 43 20.02 -8.31 3.93
N ARG A 44 20.62 -8.92 4.97
CA ARG A 44 19.87 -9.48 6.09
C ARG A 44 19.04 -8.44 6.82
N GLN A 45 19.57 -7.24 7.01
CA GLN A 45 18.83 -6.14 7.62
C GLN A 45 17.67 -5.70 6.73
N ALA A 46 17.88 -5.54 5.42
CA ALA A 46 16.81 -5.23 4.48
C ALA A 46 15.69 -6.27 4.52
N LEU A 47 16.03 -7.57 4.50
CA LEU A 47 15.04 -8.64 4.62
C LEU A 47 14.30 -8.65 5.97
N ASN A 48 14.95 -8.23 7.08
CA ASN A 48 14.29 -8.06 8.38
C ASN A 48 13.28 -6.91 8.34
N ASP A 49 13.64 -5.80 7.70
CA ASP A 49 12.77 -4.63 7.58
C ASP A 49 11.56 -4.95 6.67
N LEU A 50 11.78 -5.61 5.53
CA LEU A 50 10.70 -6.08 4.65
C LEU A 50 9.79 -7.11 5.34
N GLU A 51 10.31 -7.94 6.25
CA GLU A 51 9.49 -8.86 7.06
C GLU A 51 8.61 -8.09 8.05
N ARG A 52 9.15 -7.05 8.71
CA ARG A 52 8.37 -6.16 9.59
C ARG A 52 7.29 -5.40 8.82
N MET A 53 7.57 -4.99 7.60
CA MET A 53 6.59 -4.40 6.68
C MET A 53 5.52 -5.41 6.21
N GLY A 54 5.75 -6.71 6.39
CA GLY A 54 4.82 -7.75 5.96
C GLY A 54 4.92 -8.11 4.48
N LEU A 55 5.99 -7.71 3.80
CA LEU A 55 6.21 -7.97 2.37
C LEU A 55 6.85 -9.34 2.13
N VAL A 56 7.65 -9.81 3.07
CA VAL A 56 8.30 -11.12 3.00
C VAL A 56 8.10 -11.91 4.29
N LYS A 57 8.40 -13.20 4.24
CA LYS A 57 8.53 -14.09 5.40
C LYS A 57 9.92 -14.71 5.36
N LYS A 58 10.70 -14.55 6.41
CA LYS A 58 12.03 -15.17 6.50
C LYS A 58 11.93 -16.68 6.62
N ILE A 59 12.89 -17.34 5.98
CA ILE A 59 13.08 -18.79 6.04
C ILE A 59 14.44 -19.03 6.69
N ARG A 60 14.43 -19.75 7.81
CA ARG A 60 15.67 -20.02 8.57
C ARG A 60 16.77 -20.57 7.65
N ASN A 61 17.93 -19.90 7.62
CA ASN A 61 19.11 -20.24 6.82
C ASN A 61 18.89 -20.29 5.30
N LYS A 62 17.80 -19.70 4.78
CA LYS A 62 17.44 -19.80 3.35
C LYS A 62 16.98 -18.47 2.73
N GLY A 63 17.22 -17.33 3.42
CA GLY A 63 16.77 -16.01 2.97
C GLY A 63 15.33 -15.70 3.36
N ALA A 64 14.54 -15.19 2.43
CA ALA A 64 13.14 -14.87 2.63
C ALA A 64 12.28 -15.35 1.46
N MET A 65 10.97 -15.24 1.61
CA MET A 65 9.98 -15.54 0.57
C MET A 65 8.96 -14.41 0.54
N VAL A 66 8.62 -13.94 -0.65
CA VAL A 66 7.58 -12.93 -0.84
C VAL A 66 6.25 -13.42 -0.25
N ARG A 67 5.60 -12.58 0.53
CA ARG A 67 4.31 -12.91 1.15
C ARG A 67 3.24 -13.15 0.09
N ASP A 68 2.45 -14.17 0.37
CA ASP A 68 1.21 -14.48 -0.34
C ASP A 68 0.11 -14.53 0.72
N TYR A 69 -0.73 -13.49 0.77
CA TYR A 69 -1.82 -13.41 1.72
C TYR A 69 -3.01 -14.22 1.24
N SER A 70 -3.59 -15.04 2.11
CA SER A 70 -4.84 -15.71 1.77
C SER A 70 -6.00 -14.70 1.64
N PRO A 71 -7.06 -14.99 0.88
CA PRO A 71 -8.26 -14.15 0.84
C PRO A 71 -8.86 -13.88 2.23
N LYS A 72 -8.69 -14.80 3.18
CA LYS A 72 -9.09 -14.62 4.58
C LYS A 72 -8.24 -13.55 5.26
N ASP A 73 -6.91 -13.62 5.11
CA ASP A 73 -5.99 -12.63 5.70
C ASP A 73 -6.29 -11.23 5.14
N VAL A 74 -6.52 -11.13 3.82
CA VAL A 74 -6.86 -9.86 3.17
C VAL A 74 -8.15 -9.29 3.75
N ARG A 75 -9.21 -10.08 3.86
CA ARG A 75 -10.47 -9.64 4.47
C ARG A 75 -10.25 -9.12 5.90
N GLN A 76 -9.44 -9.81 6.70
CA GLN A 76 -9.15 -9.41 8.09
C GLN A 76 -8.30 -8.13 8.17
N ILE A 77 -7.25 -8.01 7.35
CA ILE A 77 -6.43 -6.80 7.28
C ILE A 77 -7.28 -5.60 6.89
N PHE A 78 -8.08 -5.72 5.84
CA PHE A 78 -8.90 -4.61 5.35
C PHE A 78 -10.03 -4.24 6.30
N SER A 79 -10.67 -5.18 7.00
CA SER A 79 -11.69 -4.85 8.00
C SER A 79 -11.14 -4.01 9.16
N ILE A 80 -9.90 -4.27 9.59
CA ILE A 80 -9.26 -3.43 10.62
C ILE A 80 -8.85 -2.08 10.03
N ARG A 81 -8.37 -2.01 8.78
CA ARG A 81 -8.07 -0.74 8.12
C ARG A 81 -9.32 0.14 8.00
N GLU A 82 -10.43 -0.43 7.56
CA GLU A 82 -11.73 0.27 7.47
C GLU A 82 -12.10 0.92 8.81
N LEU A 83 -11.94 0.21 9.92
CA LEU A 83 -12.22 0.74 11.27
C LEU A 83 -11.27 1.87 11.66
N LEU A 84 -9.95 1.69 11.47
CA LEU A 84 -8.97 2.66 11.91
C LEU A 84 -8.97 3.92 11.04
N GLU A 85 -9.10 3.77 9.71
CA GLU A 85 -9.10 4.90 8.78
C GLU A 85 -10.40 5.71 8.90
N ALA A 86 -11.55 5.07 9.11
CA ALA A 86 -12.79 5.75 9.45
C ALA A 86 -12.69 6.52 10.78
N GLU A 87 -12.05 5.92 11.78
CA GLU A 87 -11.85 6.58 13.07
C GLU A 87 -10.90 7.78 12.96
N ALA A 88 -9.82 7.66 12.18
CA ALA A 88 -8.93 8.78 11.92
C ALA A 88 -9.66 9.91 11.18
N ALA A 89 -10.46 9.60 10.15
CA ALA A 89 -11.28 10.58 9.44
C ALA A 89 -12.28 11.29 10.38
N ARG A 90 -12.83 10.57 11.36
CA ARG A 90 -13.74 11.14 12.39
C ARG A 90 -13.07 12.19 13.26
N HIS A 91 -11.76 12.03 13.50
CA HIS A 91 -10.99 12.91 14.37
C HIS A 91 -10.28 14.06 13.64
N ILE A 92 -10.26 14.09 12.31
CA ILE A 92 -9.75 15.24 11.56
C ILE A 92 -10.59 16.47 11.91
N PRO A 93 -9.98 17.57 12.42
CA PRO A 93 -10.72 18.79 12.73
C PRO A 93 -11.30 19.39 11.44
N LEU A 94 -12.57 19.80 11.48
CA LEU A 94 -13.20 20.49 10.37
C LEU A 94 -13.86 21.77 10.91
N PRO A 95 -13.48 22.95 10.37
CA PRO A 95 -12.53 23.15 9.27
C PRO A 95 -11.07 22.82 9.65
N VAL A 96 -10.28 22.40 8.67
CA VAL A 96 -8.83 22.15 8.84
C VAL A 96 -8.03 23.47 8.79
N ASP A 97 -6.77 23.41 9.25
CA ASP A 97 -5.80 24.48 9.03
C ASP A 97 -5.56 24.66 7.52
N PRO A 98 -5.57 25.91 6.99
CA PRO A 98 -5.31 26.16 5.57
C PRO A 98 -3.99 25.59 5.07
N ASN A 99 -2.88 25.68 5.85
CA ASN A 99 -1.60 25.13 5.45
C ASN A 99 -1.62 23.59 5.34
N PHE A 100 -2.44 22.93 6.16
CA PHE A 100 -2.65 21.49 6.05
C PHE A 100 -3.37 21.15 4.74
N LEU A 101 -4.42 21.90 4.38
CA LEU A 101 -5.14 21.68 3.14
C LEU A 101 -4.24 21.89 1.93
N ASP A 102 -3.47 22.99 1.90
CA ASP A 102 -2.49 23.29 0.85
C ASP A 102 -1.47 22.14 0.71
N ALA A 103 -0.92 21.63 1.82
CA ALA A 103 0.03 20.51 1.79
C ALA A 103 -0.60 19.21 1.27
N LEU A 104 -1.87 18.95 1.58
CA LEU A 104 -2.59 17.78 1.07
C LEU A 104 -2.86 17.90 -0.43
N GLU A 105 -3.23 19.08 -0.90
CA GLU A 105 -3.46 19.40 -2.30
C GLU A 105 -2.18 19.33 -3.12
N ASP A 106 -1.05 19.80 -2.59
CA ASP A 106 0.27 19.69 -3.24
C ASP A 106 0.67 18.22 -3.48
N VAL A 107 0.41 17.36 -2.50
CA VAL A 107 0.67 15.92 -2.66
C VAL A 107 -0.29 15.30 -3.66
N PHE A 108 -1.56 15.70 -3.62
CA PHE A 108 -2.58 15.24 -4.56
C PHE A 108 -2.23 15.65 -6.00
N ALA A 109 -1.80 16.89 -6.26
CA ALA A 109 -1.42 17.36 -7.59
C ALA A 109 -0.30 16.50 -8.20
N LYS A 110 0.71 16.13 -7.39
CA LYS A 110 1.78 15.21 -7.82
C LYS A 110 1.27 13.81 -8.10
N HIS A 111 0.27 13.35 -7.33
CA HIS A 111 -0.35 12.06 -7.56
C HIS A 111 -1.16 12.05 -8.86
N ASP A 112 -1.97 13.08 -9.08
CA ASP A 112 -2.79 13.29 -10.27
C ASP A 112 -1.92 13.29 -11.54
N GLU A 113 -0.84 14.09 -11.54
CA GLU A 113 0.14 14.14 -12.62
C GLU A 113 0.79 12.77 -12.89
N ALA A 114 1.19 12.05 -11.83
CA ALA A 114 1.78 10.73 -11.97
C ALA A 114 0.81 9.71 -12.58
N VAL A 115 -0.47 9.76 -12.20
CA VAL A 115 -1.52 8.89 -12.77
C VAL A 115 -1.75 9.23 -14.24
N ASP A 116 -1.85 10.51 -14.60
CA ASP A 116 -2.10 10.94 -15.97
C ASP A 116 -0.94 10.60 -16.94
N HIS A 117 0.31 10.60 -16.44
CA HIS A 117 1.48 10.19 -17.20
C HIS A 117 1.76 8.68 -17.15
N GLY A 118 1.00 7.91 -16.39
CA GLY A 118 1.22 6.47 -16.21
C GLY A 118 2.51 6.14 -15.42
N ASP A 119 3.05 7.09 -14.66
CA ASP A 119 4.19 6.87 -13.76
C ASP A 119 3.74 6.13 -12.49
N LEU A 120 3.69 4.80 -12.59
CA LEU A 120 3.25 3.92 -11.48
C LEU A 120 4.14 4.05 -10.23
N HIS A 121 5.44 4.32 -10.42
CA HIS A 121 6.36 4.51 -9.30
C HIS A 121 5.97 5.75 -8.50
N GLN A 122 5.86 6.88 -9.17
CA GLN A 122 5.49 8.15 -8.54
C GLN A 122 4.04 8.09 -8.00
N ALA A 123 3.11 7.48 -8.74
CA ALA A 123 1.74 7.28 -8.27
C ALA A 123 1.69 6.45 -6.96
N PHE A 124 2.49 5.39 -6.85
CA PHE A 124 2.59 4.59 -5.63
C PHE A 124 3.15 5.41 -4.46
N ARG A 125 4.25 6.15 -4.67
CA ARG A 125 4.89 6.95 -3.60
C ARG A 125 4.02 8.12 -3.15
N THR A 126 3.40 8.82 -4.07
CA THR A 126 2.49 9.94 -3.76
C THR A 126 1.19 9.48 -3.09
N ASN A 127 0.66 8.31 -3.46
CA ASN A 127 -0.46 7.70 -2.75
C ASN A 127 -0.14 7.43 -1.27
N ILE A 128 1.04 6.86 -0.97
CA ILE A 128 1.47 6.65 0.42
C ILE A 128 1.54 8.00 1.14
N LYS A 129 2.19 8.99 0.52
CA LYS A 129 2.35 10.31 1.11
C LYS A 129 1.03 11.02 1.35
N PHE A 130 0.06 10.88 0.44
CA PHE A 130 -1.29 11.44 0.59
C PHE A 130 -1.97 10.92 1.86
N HIS A 131 -1.99 9.61 2.07
CA HIS A 131 -2.61 9.04 3.26
C HIS A 131 -1.85 9.38 4.55
N GLN A 132 -0.53 9.48 4.52
CA GLN A 132 0.27 9.95 5.67
C GLN A 132 -0.11 11.38 6.07
N VAL A 133 -0.19 12.29 5.09
CA VAL A 133 -0.60 13.67 5.35
C VAL A 133 -2.04 13.69 5.85
N LEU A 134 -2.97 13.03 5.16
CA LEU A 134 -4.39 13.00 5.52
C LEU A 134 -4.60 12.58 6.99
N PHE A 135 -4.08 11.41 7.35
CA PHE A 135 -4.34 10.86 8.70
C PHE A 135 -3.51 11.52 9.80
N SER A 136 -2.42 12.25 9.47
CA SER A 136 -1.66 13.02 10.46
C SER A 136 -2.52 14.08 11.16
N ALA A 137 -3.56 14.58 10.48
CA ALA A 137 -4.49 15.58 11.01
C ALA A 137 -5.43 15.05 12.10
N CYS A 138 -5.54 13.73 12.30
CA CYS A 138 -6.44 13.18 13.32
C CYS A 138 -5.99 13.44 14.77
N GLY A 139 -4.79 13.97 14.98
CA GLY A 139 -4.25 14.33 16.29
C GLY A 139 -3.91 13.15 17.21
N ASN A 140 -4.03 11.90 16.73
CA ASN A 140 -3.72 10.69 17.50
C ASN A 140 -2.54 9.93 16.87
N PRO A 141 -1.30 10.12 17.36
CA PRO A 141 -0.11 9.47 16.78
C PRO A 141 -0.14 7.94 16.86
N TYR A 142 -0.80 7.36 17.85
CA TYR A 142 -0.92 5.90 17.98
C TYR A 142 -1.88 5.32 16.93
N LEU A 143 -2.94 6.06 16.59
CA LEU A 143 -3.86 5.67 15.52
C LEU A 143 -3.16 5.75 14.16
N VAL A 144 -2.40 6.81 13.90
CA VAL A 144 -1.58 6.97 12.68
C VAL A 144 -0.60 5.81 12.56
N GLU A 145 0.15 5.48 13.62
CA GLU A 145 1.10 4.37 13.61
C GLU A 145 0.42 3.02 13.31
N ALA A 146 -0.77 2.79 13.87
CA ALA A 146 -1.52 1.56 13.62
C ALA A 146 -2.00 1.46 12.16
N ILE A 147 -2.48 2.57 11.58
CA ILE A 147 -2.85 2.66 10.16
C ILE A 147 -1.65 2.37 9.27
N GLU A 148 -0.51 3.02 9.51
CA GLU A 148 0.71 2.84 8.72
C GLU A 148 1.20 1.38 8.75
N LYS A 149 1.22 0.72 9.91
CA LYS A 149 1.60 -0.69 10.03
C LYS A 149 0.72 -1.64 9.21
N LEU A 150 -0.58 -1.34 9.10
CA LEU A 150 -1.50 -2.15 8.28
C LEU A 150 -1.42 -1.78 6.80
N ALA A 151 -1.21 -0.49 6.48
CA ALA A 151 -1.01 -0.02 5.11
C ALA A 151 0.23 -0.68 4.47
N LEU A 152 1.34 -0.82 5.20
CA LEU A 152 2.53 -1.53 4.74
C LEU A 152 2.22 -2.97 4.29
N LYS A 153 1.41 -3.71 5.05
CA LYS A 153 0.99 -5.07 4.64
C LYS A 153 0.17 -5.06 3.34
N ALA A 154 -0.62 -4.00 3.14
CA ALA A 154 -1.42 -3.86 1.94
C ALA A 154 -0.58 -3.55 0.69
N HIS A 155 0.70 -3.14 0.81
CA HIS A 155 1.58 -2.95 -0.34
C HIS A 155 1.72 -4.24 -1.16
N ALA A 156 1.91 -5.40 -0.52
CA ALA A 156 1.93 -6.70 -1.21
C ALA A 156 0.60 -7.08 -1.88
N ILE A 157 -0.52 -6.45 -1.46
CA ILE A 157 -1.86 -6.71 -1.97
C ILE A 157 -2.19 -5.79 -3.15
N ARG A 158 -1.58 -4.61 -3.25
CA ARG A 158 -1.91 -3.55 -4.22
C ARG A 158 -1.52 -3.87 -5.66
N PHE A 159 -0.69 -4.87 -5.92
CA PHE A 159 -0.22 -5.20 -7.28
C PHE A 159 -1.35 -5.23 -8.31
N TYR A 160 -2.43 -5.95 -8.01
CA TYR A 160 -3.54 -6.10 -8.96
C TYR A 160 -4.33 -4.80 -9.20
N SER A 161 -4.38 -3.90 -8.24
CA SER A 161 -5.05 -2.60 -8.41
C SER A 161 -4.17 -1.57 -9.11
N LEU A 162 -2.85 -1.60 -8.91
CA LEU A 162 -1.91 -0.73 -9.61
C LEU A 162 -1.73 -1.10 -11.08
N ALA A 163 -1.87 -2.39 -11.41
CA ALA A 163 -1.78 -2.88 -12.78
C ALA A 163 -3.04 -2.60 -13.63
N ASP A 164 -4.15 -2.18 -13.00
CA ASP A 164 -5.40 -1.85 -13.66
C ASP A 164 -5.58 -0.32 -13.73
N PRO A 165 -5.48 0.30 -14.92
CA PRO A 165 -5.63 1.74 -15.08
C PRO A 165 -6.97 2.27 -14.54
N THR A 166 -8.06 1.49 -14.67
CA THR A 166 -9.38 1.89 -14.17
C THR A 166 -9.38 2.04 -12.66
N LEU A 167 -8.73 1.11 -11.95
CA LEU A 167 -8.62 1.15 -10.49
C LEU A 167 -7.65 2.23 -10.02
N LEU A 168 -6.61 2.51 -10.80
CA LEU A 168 -5.67 3.60 -10.52
C LEU A 168 -6.36 4.97 -10.62
N HIS A 169 -7.14 5.21 -11.69
CA HIS A 169 -7.93 6.43 -11.84
C HIS A 169 -8.99 6.55 -10.74
N LYS A 170 -9.68 5.46 -10.39
CA LYS A 170 -10.63 5.48 -9.28
C LYS A 170 -9.97 5.89 -7.96
N ALA A 171 -8.77 5.37 -7.66
CA ALA A 171 -8.05 5.75 -6.45
C ALA A 171 -7.73 7.26 -6.42
N ARG A 172 -7.29 7.82 -7.55
CA ARG A 172 -7.09 9.27 -7.72
C ARG A 172 -8.38 10.07 -7.47
N ASP A 173 -9.48 9.63 -8.08
CA ASP A 173 -10.78 10.32 -7.95
C ASP A 173 -11.29 10.25 -6.50
N ASP A 174 -11.06 9.16 -5.80
CA ASP A 174 -11.37 9.04 -4.36
C ASP A 174 -10.52 10.02 -3.52
N HIS A 175 -9.24 10.22 -3.84
CA HIS A 175 -8.42 11.24 -3.17
C HIS A 175 -8.98 12.65 -3.37
N ARG A 176 -9.45 12.99 -4.58
CA ARG A 176 -10.13 14.26 -4.84
C ARG A 176 -11.39 14.42 -4.00
N ARG A 177 -12.22 13.37 -3.93
CA ARG A 177 -13.43 13.35 -3.08
C ARG A 177 -13.10 13.55 -1.60
N MET A 178 -11.98 12.99 -1.10
CA MET A 178 -11.55 13.24 0.28
C MET A 178 -11.21 14.71 0.51
N ILE A 179 -10.49 15.35 -0.41
CA ILE A 179 -10.18 16.78 -0.35
C ILE A 179 -11.47 17.62 -0.38
N ASP A 180 -12.39 17.31 -1.30
CA ASP A 180 -13.65 18.03 -1.44
C ASP A 180 -14.53 17.93 -0.17
N ALA A 181 -14.56 16.74 0.46
CA ALA A 181 -15.25 16.54 1.74
C ALA A 181 -14.62 17.36 2.87
N ILE A 182 -13.28 17.46 2.91
CA ILE A 182 -12.56 18.32 3.88
C ILE A 182 -12.89 19.79 3.64
N ARG A 183 -12.86 20.27 2.39
CA ARG A 183 -13.18 21.67 2.03
C ARG A 183 -14.61 22.07 2.38
N SER A 184 -15.55 21.17 2.15
CA SER A 184 -16.97 21.41 2.47
C SER A 184 -17.30 21.22 3.95
N GLY A 185 -16.37 20.67 4.74
CA GLY A 185 -16.62 20.32 6.14
C GLY A 185 -17.54 19.10 6.32
N ASP A 186 -17.72 18.29 5.25
CA ASP A 186 -18.58 17.11 5.26
C ASP A 186 -17.82 15.88 5.82
N ARG A 187 -17.94 15.70 7.13
CA ARG A 187 -17.30 14.60 7.85
C ARG A 187 -17.81 13.23 7.42
N GLU A 188 -19.10 13.10 7.20
CA GLU A 188 -19.69 11.80 6.83
C GLU A 188 -19.23 11.38 5.44
N ALA A 189 -19.20 12.30 4.48
CA ALA A 189 -18.63 12.03 3.15
C ALA A 189 -17.15 11.66 3.24
N LEU A 190 -16.35 12.31 4.11
CA LEU A 190 -14.93 11.96 4.30
C LEU A 190 -14.79 10.54 4.83
N ILE A 191 -15.56 10.15 5.84
CA ILE A 191 -15.52 8.79 6.40
C ILE A 191 -15.91 7.76 5.34
N GLU A 192 -17.01 8.00 4.63
CA GLU A 192 -17.52 7.11 3.60
C GLU A 192 -16.46 6.86 2.49
N VAL A 193 -15.87 7.94 1.95
CA VAL A 193 -14.89 7.80 0.89
C VAL A 193 -13.60 7.13 1.37
N CYS A 194 -13.16 7.33 2.62
CA CYS A 194 -12.03 6.60 3.19
C CYS A 194 -12.27 5.08 3.22
N ILE A 195 -13.48 4.65 3.55
CA ILE A 195 -13.86 3.22 3.55
C ILE A 195 -13.97 2.68 2.12
N GLU A 196 -14.65 3.39 1.23
CA GLU A 196 -14.84 2.99 -0.17
C GLU A 196 -13.52 2.85 -0.92
N HIS A 197 -12.57 3.75 -0.68
CA HIS A 197 -11.24 3.76 -1.28
C HIS A 197 -10.45 2.46 -1.05
N LEU A 198 -10.73 1.73 0.01
CA LEU A 198 -10.07 0.47 0.33
C LEU A 198 -10.60 -0.71 -0.49
N GLN A 199 -11.83 -0.64 -0.97
CA GLN A 199 -12.53 -1.80 -1.56
C GLN A 199 -11.92 -2.28 -2.90
N PRO A 200 -11.51 -1.39 -3.85
CA PRO A 200 -10.98 -1.83 -5.14
C PRO A 200 -9.75 -2.74 -4.99
N ALA A 201 -8.76 -2.35 -4.18
CA ALA A 201 -7.56 -3.15 -3.97
C ALA A 201 -7.86 -4.50 -3.30
N LYS A 202 -8.74 -4.51 -2.30
CA LYS A 202 -9.22 -5.71 -1.61
C LYS A 202 -9.89 -6.69 -2.59
N HIS A 203 -10.82 -6.20 -3.40
CA HIS A 203 -11.56 -7.03 -4.34
C HIS A 203 -10.69 -7.54 -5.49
N ALA A 204 -9.82 -6.70 -6.06
CA ALA A 204 -8.91 -7.10 -7.12
C ALA A 204 -8.02 -8.26 -6.68
N TYR A 205 -7.43 -8.18 -5.49
CA TYR A 205 -6.59 -9.25 -4.96
C TYR A 205 -7.37 -10.54 -4.71
N ILE A 206 -8.51 -10.47 -4.03
CA ILE A 206 -9.34 -11.65 -3.72
C ILE A 206 -9.80 -12.32 -5.01
N SER A 207 -10.30 -11.55 -5.98
CA SER A 207 -10.78 -12.09 -7.26
C SER A 207 -9.66 -12.76 -8.07
N ALA A 208 -8.46 -12.19 -8.07
CA ALA A 208 -7.30 -12.80 -8.71
C ALA A 208 -6.96 -14.14 -8.04
N HIS A 209 -6.95 -14.19 -6.70
CA HIS A 209 -6.64 -15.39 -5.93
C HIS A 209 -7.66 -16.52 -6.17
N GLU A 210 -8.95 -16.18 -6.22
CA GLU A 210 -10.02 -17.16 -6.45
C GLU A 210 -9.99 -17.74 -7.87
N LYS A 211 -9.58 -16.96 -8.87
CA LYS A 211 -9.39 -17.44 -10.26
C LYS A 211 -8.25 -18.46 -10.38
N PHE A 212 -7.18 -18.29 -9.60
CA PHE A 212 -6.05 -19.24 -9.60
C PHE A 212 -6.35 -20.53 -8.84
N ILE A 213 -7.29 -20.53 -7.91
CA ILE A 213 -7.67 -21.71 -7.09
C ILE A 213 -8.75 -22.56 -7.76
N ARG A 214 -9.56 -22.00 -8.66
CA ARG A 214 -10.51 -22.77 -9.48
C ARG A 214 -9.81 -23.22 -10.77
N PRO A 215 -9.41 -24.51 -10.91
CA PRO A 215 -9.11 -25.04 -12.23
C PRO A 215 -10.34 -24.86 -13.12
N PRO A 216 -10.17 -24.59 -14.42
CA PRO A 216 -11.30 -24.57 -15.33
C PRO A 216 -12.05 -25.88 -15.17
N LEU A 217 -13.35 -25.80 -14.94
CA LEU A 217 -14.22 -26.98 -14.98
C LEU A 217 -13.99 -27.59 -16.37
N LEU A 218 -13.31 -28.73 -16.42
CA LEU A 218 -13.29 -29.56 -17.61
C LEU A 218 -14.75 -29.97 -17.85
N ASN A 219 -15.35 -29.39 -18.89
CA ASN A 219 -16.62 -29.89 -19.37
C ASN A 219 -16.40 -31.37 -19.72
N ALA A 220 -16.89 -32.25 -18.86
CA ALA A 220 -17.05 -33.65 -19.21
C ALA A 220 -18.20 -33.69 -20.24
N GLU A 221 -17.84 -33.86 -21.51
CA GLU A 221 -18.74 -34.39 -22.54
C GLU A 221 -19.04 -35.88 -22.27
#